data_24a60e39d64490328d47611eab209d5c
#
_entry.id   24a60e39d64490328d47611eab209d5c
#
_cell.length_a   1.000
_cell.length_b   1.000
_cell.length_c   1.000
_cell.angle_alpha   90.00
_cell.angle_beta   90.00
_cell.angle_gamma   90.00
#
_symmetry.space_group_name_H-M   'P 1'
#
loop_
_entity.id
_entity.type
_entity.pdbx_description
1 polymer ?
#
loop_
_entity_poly.entity_id
_entity_poly.type
_entity_poly.pdbx_seq_one_letter_code
_entity_poly.pdbx_strand_id
1 'polypeptide(L)'
;MTSPAAERKTVAGPVSVRPLVEADLDRADEIFRVAFGTFLGLPEPKTFFGTADYVRTRWAADPHAAFAATIEGELAGSNFAANWGSVGYFGPLTVRPDLWDQGVGKRLMDPVMDCFDTWGNRHLGLFTFSHSPKHLELYRKYGFWPRFLTAIMKKQVAGSPAVPSRVMYSELPAAEQPACLSACRALTGAVYEGLDLEREIVAVHAQGLGDTILLPGGGSELDGLAICHCGAGSEAGEDVCFVKFGTVRPGPEAADRFERLLDACEQLAAERGLNQLDAGMNLGRPDAYRRMIDRGFRTGLQGVTMHRPNEPGYSHPDAYVIDDWR
;
A
#
# COMPACT_ATOMS: atom_id res chain seq x y z
N MET A 1 -15.09 -27.03 -31.73
CA MET A 1 -15.61 -25.67 -31.76
C MET A 1 -14.41 -24.72 -31.56
N THR A 2 -13.92 -24.17 -32.66
CA THR A 2 -12.79 -23.25 -32.69
C THR A 2 -13.26 -21.91 -32.18
N SER A 3 -12.67 -21.44 -31.04
CA SER A 3 -12.87 -20.08 -30.51
C SER A 3 -12.37 -19.08 -31.57
N PRO A 4 -13.13 -18.01 -31.87
CA PRO A 4 -12.63 -16.98 -32.78
C PRO A 4 -11.41 -16.30 -32.17
N ALA A 5 -10.34 -16.22 -32.93
CA ALA A 5 -9.15 -15.44 -32.59
C ALA A 5 -9.57 -13.98 -32.38
N ALA A 6 -9.36 -13.47 -31.16
CA ALA A 6 -9.59 -12.06 -30.87
C ALA A 6 -8.68 -11.23 -31.79
N GLU A 7 -9.26 -10.40 -32.63
CA GLU A 7 -8.54 -9.41 -33.43
C GLU A 7 -7.69 -8.57 -32.47
N ARG A 8 -6.37 -8.61 -32.65
CA ARG A 8 -5.45 -7.70 -31.95
C ARG A 8 -5.73 -6.29 -32.46
N LYS A 9 -6.43 -5.49 -31.64
CA LYS A 9 -6.53 -4.06 -31.87
C LYS A 9 -5.10 -3.48 -31.81
N THR A 10 -4.61 -3.00 -32.94
CA THR A 10 -3.34 -2.26 -33.02
C THR A 10 -3.49 -0.93 -32.29
N VAL A 11 -2.48 -0.55 -31.49
CA VAL A 11 -2.39 0.78 -30.87
C VAL A 11 -2.37 1.82 -31.99
N ALA A 12 -3.21 2.86 -31.90
CA ALA A 12 -3.30 3.92 -32.90
C ALA A 12 -2.04 4.80 -33.03
N GLY A 13 -1.05 4.67 -32.08
CA GLY A 13 0.18 5.45 -32.08
C GLY A 13 1.23 4.93 -31.09
N PRO A 14 2.47 5.48 -31.08
CA PRO A 14 3.50 5.08 -30.16
C PRO A 14 3.16 5.45 -28.70
N VAL A 15 3.44 4.54 -27.76
CA VAL A 15 3.30 4.82 -26.32
C VAL A 15 4.50 5.65 -25.86
N SER A 16 4.25 6.86 -25.36
CA SER A 16 5.24 7.70 -24.68
C SER A 16 5.05 7.62 -23.17
N VAL A 17 6.14 7.68 -22.41
CA VAL A 17 6.09 7.71 -20.93
C VAL A 17 6.79 8.97 -20.44
N ARG A 18 6.17 9.65 -19.46
CA ARG A 18 6.67 10.87 -18.85
C ARG A 18 6.28 10.92 -17.37
N PRO A 19 6.85 11.84 -16.57
CA PRO A 19 6.31 12.12 -15.25
C PRO A 19 4.81 12.46 -15.30
N LEU A 20 4.06 11.98 -14.31
CA LEU A 20 2.67 12.38 -14.09
C LEU A 20 2.67 13.80 -13.50
N VAL A 21 1.88 14.68 -14.06
CA VAL A 21 1.76 16.08 -13.61
C VAL A 21 0.38 16.33 -12.99
N GLU A 22 0.25 17.39 -12.20
CA GLU A 22 -0.98 17.74 -11.49
C GLU A 22 -2.22 17.79 -12.41
N ALA A 23 -2.07 18.32 -13.61
CA ALA A 23 -3.14 18.39 -14.61
C ALA A 23 -3.65 17.02 -15.09
N ASP A 24 -2.91 15.94 -14.88
CA ASP A 24 -3.30 14.58 -15.24
C ASP A 24 -4.13 13.88 -14.16
N LEU A 25 -4.13 14.38 -12.91
CA LEU A 25 -4.58 13.61 -11.73
C LEU A 25 -6.05 13.21 -11.82
N ASP A 26 -6.93 14.08 -12.26
CA ASP A 26 -8.36 13.76 -12.43
C ASP A 26 -8.55 12.63 -13.44
N ARG A 27 -7.83 12.69 -14.55
CA ARG A 27 -7.92 11.67 -15.59
C ARG A 27 -7.26 10.36 -15.16
N ALA A 28 -6.14 10.43 -14.43
CA ALA A 28 -5.48 9.25 -13.88
C ALA A 28 -6.37 8.53 -12.85
N ASP A 29 -7.06 9.28 -11.98
CA ASP A 29 -8.03 8.69 -11.03
C ASP A 29 -9.22 8.05 -11.75
N GLU A 30 -9.77 8.71 -12.77
CA GLU A 30 -10.83 8.08 -13.57
C GLU A 30 -10.35 6.76 -14.22
N ILE A 31 -9.14 6.75 -14.80
CA ILE A 31 -8.56 5.53 -15.39
C ILE A 31 -8.36 4.46 -14.34
N PHE A 32 -7.84 4.83 -13.16
CA PHE A 32 -7.68 3.91 -12.03
C PHE A 32 -8.99 3.22 -11.68
N ARG A 33 -10.05 3.98 -11.45
CA ARG A 33 -11.37 3.45 -11.09
C ARG A 33 -11.93 2.55 -12.18
N VAL A 34 -11.94 3.03 -13.42
CA VAL A 34 -12.48 2.29 -14.56
C VAL A 34 -11.69 1.00 -14.82
N ALA A 35 -10.36 1.04 -14.73
CA ALA A 35 -9.52 -0.13 -14.98
C ALA A 35 -9.78 -1.24 -13.95
N PHE A 36 -9.73 -0.91 -12.66
CA PHE A 36 -9.97 -1.90 -11.59
C PHE A 36 -11.43 -2.33 -11.54
N GLY A 37 -12.38 -1.39 -11.66
CA GLY A 37 -13.80 -1.71 -11.66
C GLY A 37 -14.19 -2.64 -12.82
N THR A 38 -13.65 -2.39 -14.01
CA THR A 38 -13.84 -3.27 -15.19
C THR A 38 -13.22 -4.64 -14.96
N PHE A 39 -11.99 -4.68 -14.43
CA PHE A 39 -11.31 -5.95 -14.15
C PHE A 39 -12.06 -6.83 -13.13
N LEU A 40 -12.65 -6.18 -12.12
CA LEU A 40 -13.44 -6.86 -11.08
C LEU A 40 -14.89 -7.13 -11.50
N GLY A 41 -15.32 -6.67 -12.68
CA GLY A 41 -16.66 -6.88 -13.19
C GLY A 41 -17.73 -6.08 -12.45
N LEU A 42 -17.40 -4.91 -11.91
CA LEU A 42 -18.39 -4.05 -11.26
C LEU A 42 -19.41 -3.54 -12.27
N PRO A 43 -20.72 -3.48 -11.93
CA PRO A 43 -21.75 -2.92 -12.80
C PRO A 43 -21.45 -1.47 -13.23
N GLU A 44 -20.92 -0.68 -12.31
CA GLU A 44 -20.49 0.71 -12.52
C GLU A 44 -19.01 0.85 -12.19
N PRO A 45 -18.08 0.61 -13.13
CA PRO A 45 -16.64 0.59 -12.86
C PRO A 45 -16.08 1.85 -12.22
N LYS A 46 -16.63 3.02 -12.52
CA LYS A 46 -16.21 4.31 -11.94
C LYS A 46 -16.41 4.42 -10.43
N THR A 47 -17.25 3.57 -9.84
CA THR A 47 -17.52 3.58 -8.39
C THR A 47 -16.48 2.80 -7.58
N PHE A 48 -15.50 2.19 -8.25
CA PHE A 48 -14.44 1.44 -7.56
C PHE A 48 -13.75 2.30 -6.50
N PHE A 49 -13.63 1.77 -5.29
CA PHE A 49 -13.06 2.40 -4.09
C PHE A 49 -13.76 3.67 -3.59
N GLY A 50 -14.95 4.00 -4.09
CA GLY A 50 -15.77 5.10 -3.54
C GLY A 50 -15.01 6.41 -3.45
N THR A 51 -14.82 6.93 -2.23
CA THR A 51 -14.15 8.21 -1.94
C THR A 51 -12.66 8.07 -1.62
N ALA A 52 -12.08 6.86 -1.71
CA ALA A 52 -10.64 6.67 -1.52
C ALA A 52 -9.85 7.30 -2.68
N ASP A 53 -8.71 7.92 -2.38
CA ASP A 53 -7.85 8.58 -3.36
C ASP A 53 -6.42 8.04 -3.30
N TYR A 54 -6.08 7.15 -4.23
CA TYR A 54 -4.74 6.58 -4.37
C TYR A 54 -3.85 7.42 -5.28
N VAL A 55 -4.44 8.09 -6.25
CA VAL A 55 -3.68 8.80 -7.29
C VAL A 55 -3.09 10.09 -6.75
N ARG A 56 -3.91 10.94 -6.14
CA ARG A 56 -3.44 12.23 -5.62
C ARG A 56 -2.56 12.06 -4.40
N THR A 57 -2.91 11.14 -3.48
CA THR A 57 -2.13 10.90 -2.26
C THR A 57 -0.73 10.41 -2.57
N ARG A 58 -0.58 9.48 -3.52
CA ARG A 58 0.74 8.95 -3.92
C ARG A 58 1.54 9.94 -4.76
N TRP A 59 0.87 10.67 -5.65
CA TRP A 59 1.54 11.74 -6.40
C TRP A 59 2.07 12.83 -5.46
N ALA A 60 1.27 13.28 -4.49
CA ALA A 60 1.68 14.31 -3.54
C ALA A 60 2.79 13.83 -2.58
N ALA A 61 2.86 12.52 -2.29
CA ALA A 61 3.93 11.94 -1.48
C ALA A 61 5.29 11.97 -2.21
N ASP A 62 5.33 11.66 -3.52
CA ASP A 62 6.54 11.76 -4.36
C ASP A 62 6.16 11.94 -5.84
N PRO A 63 6.04 13.20 -6.33
CA PRO A 63 5.71 13.47 -7.73
C PRO A 63 6.75 12.95 -8.72
N HIS A 64 8.02 12.76 -8.28
CA HIS A 64 9.10 12.24 -9.12
C HIS A 64 9.03 10.73 -9.32
N ALA A 65 8.25 10.04 -8.51
CA ALA A 65 8.03 8.60 -8.57
C ALA A 65 6.67 8.21 -9.20
N ALA A 66 5.99 9.16 -9.81
CA ALA A 66 4.69 8.99 -10.47
C ALA A 66 4.83 9.17 -11.99
N PHE A 67 4.32 8.20 -12.76
CA PHE A 67 4.52 8.12 -14.20
C PHE A 67 3.21 8.00 -14.96
N ALA A 68 3.14 8.67 -16.09
CA ALA A 68 2.04 8.68 -17.07
C ALA A 68 2.49 8.01 -18.37
N ALA A 69 1.67 7.12 -18.92
CA ALA A 69 1.76 6.70 -20.30
C ALA A 69 0.75 7.48 -21.14
N THR A 70 1.17 7.96 -22.30
CA THR A 70 0.31 8.69 -23.26
C THR A 70 0.39 8.08 -24.65
N ILE A 71 -0.70 8.17 -25.40
CA ILE A 71 -0.82 7.81 -26.80
C ILE A 71 -1.47 8.99 -27.51
N GLU A 72 -0.81 9.55 -28.54
CA GLU A 72 -1.29 10.75 -29.26
C GLU A 72 -1.62 11.93 -28.34
N GLY A 73 -0.87 12.05 -27.23
CA GLY A 73 -1.08 13.10 -26.21
C GLY A 73 -2.12 12.77 -25.15
N GLU A 74 -2.98 11.77 -25.35
CA GLU A 74 -4.00 11.36 -24.40
C GLU A 74 -3.47 10.38 -23.35
N LEU A 75 -3.89 10.56 -22.09
CA LEU A 75 -3.48 9.68 -20.98
C LEU A 75 -4.03 8.26 -21.19
N ALA A 76 -3.13 7.29 -21.21
CA ALA A 76 -3.39 5.87 -21.41
C ALA A 76 -3.31 5.06 -20.12
N GLY A 77 -2.58 5.55 -19.12
CA GLY A 77 -2.39 4.86 -17.85
C GLY A 77 -1.36 5.55 -16.94
N SER A 78 -1.21 5.04 -15.74
CA SER A 78 -0.28 5.56 -14.73
C SER A 78 0.32 4.45 -13.86
N ASN A 79 1.45 4.75 -13.20
CA ASN A 79 2.07 3.88 -12.21
C ASN A 79 2.83 4.74 -11.19
N PHE A 80 2.94 4.25 -9.94
CA PHE A 80 3.55 4.96 -8.83
C PHE A 80 4.54 4.06 -8.12
N ALA A 81 5.76 4.53 -7.84
CA ALA A 81 6.73 3.84 -7.01
C ALA A 81 6.76 4.44 -5.61
N ALA A 82 6.99 3.61 -4.59
CA ALA A 82 7.13 4.02 -3.21
C ALA A 82 8.46 3.52 -2.65
N ASN A 83 9.14 4.39 -1.89
CA ASN A 83 10.43 4.13 -1.28
C ASN A 83 10.31 4.03 0.25
N TRP A 84 10.50 2.83 0.78
CA TRP A 84 10.59 2.55 2.20
C TRP A 84 12.02 2.14 2.60
N GLY A 85 13.02 2.95 2.21
CA GLY A 85 14.43 2.70 2.49
C GLY A 85 14.98 1.52 1.70
N SER A 86 15.33 0.41 2.38
CA SER A 86 15.81 -0.80 1.69
C SER A 86 14.71 -1.57 0.95
N VAL A 87 13.45 -1.23 1.17
CA VAL A 87 12.30 -1.84 0.52
C VAL A 87 11.63 -0.84 -0.42
N GLY A 88 11.28 -1.28 -1.62
CA GLY A 88 10.49 -0.51 -2.56
C GLY A 88 9.26 -1.30 -2.98
N TYR A 89 8.15 -0.63 -3.26
CA TYR A 89 6.99 -1.25 -3.89
C TYR A 89 6.37 -0.30 -4.91
N PHE A 90 5.48 -0.80 -5.74
CA PHE A 90 4.80 0.04 -6.72
C PHE A 90 3.33 -0.34 -6.88
N GLY A 91 2.58 0.62 -7.33
CA GLY A 91 1.16 0.55 -7.63
C GLY A 91 0.44 1.84 -7.23
N PRO A 92 -0.81 1.98 -7.66
CA PRO A 92 -1.50 1.15 -8.64
C PRO A 92 -0.94 1.33 -10.06
N LEU A 93 -0.62 0.22 -10.74
CA LEU A 93 -0.36 0.21 -12.17
C LEU A 93 -1.70 0.11 -12.90
N THR A 94 -2.07 1.13 -13.63
CA THR A 94 -3.36 1.20 -14.33
C THR A 94 -3.18 1.52 -15.80
N VAL A 95 -4.04 0.91 -16.63
CA VAL A 95 -4.12 1.14 -18.07
C VAL A 95 -5.59 1.18 -18.46
N ARG A 96 -5.97 2.13 -19.29
CA ARG A 96 -7.32 2.19 -19.87
C ARG A 96 -7.74 0.83 -20.44
N PRO A 97 -8.98 0.34 -20.16
CA PRO A 97 -9.42 -0.98 -20.59
C PRO A 97 -9.36 -1.22 -22.11
N ASP A 98 -9.64 -0.20 -22.91
CA ASP A 98 -9.58 -0.27 -24.38
C ASP A 98 -8.14 -0.45 -24.93
N LEU A 99 -7.12 -0.20 -24.08
CA LEU A 99 -5.70 -0.30 -24.41
C LEU A 99 -5.02 -1.52 -23.76
N TRP A 100 -5.78 -2.41 -23.13
CA TRP A 100 -5.21 -3.62 -22.56
C TRP A 100 -4.59 -4.51 -23.65
N ASP A 101 -3.57 -5.27 -23.27
CA ASP A 101 -2.80 -6.18 -24.13
C ASP A 101 -1.98 -5.50 -25.25
N GLN A 102 -1.85 -4.17 -25.19
CA GLN A 102 -1.12 -3.37 -26.17
C GLN A 102 0.27 -2.93 -25.67
N GLY A 103 0.73 -3.47 -24.54
CA GLY A 103 2.08 -3.22 -24.00
C GLY A 103 2.23 -1.93 -23.17
N VAL A 104 1.17 -1.15 -22.95
CA VAL A 104 1.22 0.10 -22.17
C VAL A 104 1.72 -0.16 -20.75
N GLY A 105 1.21 -1.17 -20.06
CA GLY A 105 1.65 -1.53 -18.70
C GLY A 105 3.13 -1.86 -18.62
N LYS A 106 3.71 -2.51 -19.65
CA LYS A 106 5.14 -2.77 -19.72
C LYS A 106 5.94 -1.47 -19.78
N ARG A 107 5.50 -0.49 -20.58
CA ARG A 107 6.18 0.81 -20.69
C ARG A 107 6.17 1.60 -19.38
N LEU A 108 5.11 1.44 -18.57
CA LEU A 108 4.97 2.07 -17.26
C LEU A 108 5.82 1.38 -16.17
N MET A 109 6.28 0.14 -16.40
CA MET A 109 7.18 -0.54 -15.48
C MET A 109 8.62 -0.03 -15.59
N ASP A 110 9.09 0.32 -16.79
CA ASP A 110 10.48 0.71 -17.02
C ASP A 110 10.94 1.83 -16.05
N PRO A 111 10.29 3.02 -15.98
CA PRO A 111 10.74 4.09 -15.10
C PRO A 111 10.57 3.79 -13.60
N VAL A 112 9.65 2.92 -13.23
CA VAL A 112 9.51 2.45 -11.84
C VAL A 112 10.71 1.61 -11.44
N MET A 113 11.20 0.74 -12.33
CA MET A 113 12.42 -0.03 -12.08
C MET A 113 13.64 0.87 -11.98
N ASP A 114 13.73 1.92 -12.81
CA ASP A 114 14.81 2.93 -12.75
C ASP A 114 14.78 3.68 -11.39
N CYS A 115 13.60 3.98 -10.83
CA CYS A 115 13.48 4.53 -9.48
C CYS A 115 14.09 3.58 -8.43
N PHE A 116 13.74 2.32 -8.45
CA PHE A 116 14.26 1.34 -7.48
C PHE A 116 15.78 1.16 -7.57
N ASP A 117 16.31 1.12 -8.78
CA ASP A 117 17.75 1.05 -9.00
C ASP A 117 18.46 2.31 -8.49
N THR A 118 17.87 3.50 -8.73
CA THR A 118 18.40 4.79 -8.25
C THR A 118 18.35 4.90 -6.73
N TRP A 119 17.28 4.40 -6.09
CA TRP A 119 17.14 4.42 -4.62
C TRP A 119 17.99 3.36 -3.92
N GLY A 120 18.50 2.37 -4.66
CA GLY A 120 19.25 1.26 -4.10
C GLY A 120 18.42 0.32 -3.22
N ASN A 121 17.11 0.20 -3.51
CA ASN A 121 16.27 -0.74 -2.79
C ASN A 121 16.79 -2.18 -2.98
N ARG A 122 16.88 -2.92 -1.88
CA ARG A 122 17.35 -4.32 -1.87
C ARG A 122 16.24 -5.34 -2.02
N HIS A 123 15.03 -4.97 -1.60
CA HIS A 123 13.85 -5.82 -1.67
C HIS A 123 12.70 -5.05 -2.31
N LEU A 124 12.11 -5.62 -3.36
CA LEU A 124 11.03 -4.98 -4.11
C LEU A 124 9.77 -5.82 -4.00
N GLY A 125 8.63 -5.14 -3.94
CA GLY A 125 7.34 -5.77 -3.82
C GLY A 125 6.23 -5.13 -4.63
N LEU A 126 5.17 -5.88 -4.78
CA LEU A 126 3.88 -5.44 -5.31
C LEU A 126 2.76 -6.34 -4.81
N PHE A 127 1.54 -5.84 -4.83
CA PHE A 127 0.33 -6.64 -4.65
C PHE A 127 -0.42 -6.78 -5.98
N THR A 128 -0.93 -7.97 -6.28
CA THR A 128 -1.76 -8.20 -7.47
C THR A 128 -2.81 -9.30 -7.25
N PHE A 129 -3.72 -9.42 -8.21
CA PHE A 129 -4.78 -10.42 -8.18
C PHE A 129 -4.22 -11.82 -8.50
N SER A 130 -4.32 -12.74 -7.54
CA SER A 130 -3.80 -14.11 -7.65
C SER A 130 -4.42 -14.92 -8.78
N HIS A 131 -5.65 -14.57 -9.20
CA HIS A 131 -6.39 -15.22 -10.29
C HIS A 131 -6.15 -14.61 -11.68
N SER A 132 -5.20 -13.67 -11.81
CA SER A 132 -4.86 -13.04 -13.09
C SER A 132 -3.51 -13.54 -13.64
N PRO A 133 -3.49 -14.56 -14.48
CA PRO A 133 -2.23 -15.04 -15.09
C PRO A 133 -1.48 -13.95 -15.86
N LYS A 134 -2.22 -13.04 -16.49
CA LYS A 134 -1.69 -11.91 -17.25
C LYS A 134 -0.87 -10.97 -16.39
N HIS A 135 -1.37 -10.60 -15.20
CA HIS A 135 -0.64 -9.73 -14.27
C HIS A 135 0.61 -10.44 -13.73
N LEU A 136 0.47 -11.69 -13.30
CA LEU A 136 1.61 -12.50 -12.85
C LEU A 136 2.71 -12.59 -13.91
N GLU A 137 2.33 -12.84 -15.18
CA GLU A 137 3.26 -12.95 -16.30
C GLU A 137 3.96 -11.62 -16.62
N LEU A 138 3.24 -10.48 -16.51
CA LEU A 138 3.82 -9.15 -16.69
C LEU A 138 4.95 -8.94 -15.67
N TYR A 139 4.67 -9.12 -14.38
CA TYR A 139 5.63 -8.83 -13.31
C TYR A 139 6.79 -9.84 -13.26
N ARG A 140 6.56 -11.10 -13.65
CA ARG A 140 7.64 -12.09 -13.81
C ARG A 140 8.71 -11.65 -14.80
N LYS A 141 8.36 -10.93 -15.87
CA LYS A 141 9.32 -10.38 -16.86
C LYS A 141 10.29 -9.36 -16.24
N TYR A 142 9.89 -8.75 -15.12
CA TYR A 142 10.72 -7.82 -14.33
C TYR A 142 11.40 -8.49 -13.12
N GLY A 143 11.35 -9.83 -13.05
CA GLY A 143 12.02 -10.61 -12.00
C GLY A 143 11.22 -10.73 -10.69
N PHE A 144 9.96 -10.31 -10.65
CA PHE A 144 9.10 -10.52 -9.49
C PHE A 144 8.52 -11.94 -9.47
N TRP A 145 8.49 -12.55 -8.29
CA TRP A 145 7.97 -13.90 -8.08
C TRP A 145 6.80 -13.89 -7.10
N PRO A 146 5.69 -14.58 -7.41
CA PRO A 146 4.58 -14.72 -6.46
C PRO A 146 5.06 -15.54 -5.26
N ARG A 147 4.87 -15.02 -4.05
CA ARG A 147 5.34 -15.69 -2.85
C ARG A 147 4.24 -16.01 -1.87
N PHE A 148 3.43 -15.01 -1.49
CA PHE A 148 2.47 -15.18 -0.42
C PHE A 148 1.10 -14.69 -0.83
N LEU A 149 0.08 -15.48 -0.49
CA LEU A 149 -1.27 -14.95 -0.45
C LEU A 149 -1.31 -13.83 0.58
N THR A 150 -2.04 -12.77 0.24
CA THR A 150 -2.16 -11.59 1.09
C THR A 150 -3.63 -11.22 1.20
N ALA A 151 -4.12 -11.15 2.43
CA ALA A 151 -5.50 -10.86 2.74
C ALA A 151 -5.67 -9.37 3.00
N ILE A 152 -6.59 -8.72 2.29
CA ILE A 152 -7.13 -7.42 2.65
C ILE A 152 -8.27 -7.70 3.64
N MET A 153 -8.03 -7.39 4.91
CA MET A 153 -8.92 -7.72 6.00
C MET A 153 -9.66 -6.49 6.49
N LYS A 154 -10.88 -6.72 6.98
CA LYS A 154 -11.79 -5.69 7.47
C LYS A 154 -12.35 -6.09 8.81
N LYS A 155 -12.55 -5.11 9.69
CA LYS A 155 -13.21 -5.28 10.99
C LYS A 155 -14.16 -4.11 11.23
N GLN A 156 -15.37 -4.39 11.70
CA GLN A 156 -16.27 -3.34 12.19
C GLN A 156 -15.77 -2.84 13.55
N VAL A 157 -15.73 -1.53 13.72
CA VAL A 157 -15.32 -0.86 14.96
C VAL A 157 -16.55 -0.51 15.77
N ALA A 158 -16.68 -1.14 16.95
CA ALA A 158 -17.83 -0.94 17.84
C ALA A 158 -17.46 -0.20 19.14
N GLY A 159 -16.38 0.60 19.09
CA GLY A 159 -15.71 1.18 20.23
C GLY A 159 -14.53 0.33 20.68
N SER A 160 -13.51 0.94 21.24
CA SER A 160 -12.31 0.27 21.74
C SER A 160 -11.99 0.74 23.15
N PRO A 161 -11.50 -0.13 24.04
CA PRO A 161 -10.99 0.31 25.34
C PRO A 161 -9.82 1.29 25.13
N ALA A 162 -9.71 2.28 26.00
CA ALA A 162 -8.62 3.24 25.94
C ALA A 162 -7.26 2.51 26.08
N VAL A 163 -6.32 2.83 25.18
CA VAL A 163 -4.94 2.35 25.26
C VAL A 163 -4.11 3.36 26.05
N PRO A 164 -3.67 3.04 27.28
CA PRO A 164 -3.14 4.03 28.23
C PRO A 164 -1.84 4.72 27.80
N SER A 165 -1.14 4.19 26.80
CA SER A 165 0.21 4.68 26.42
C SER A 165 0.41 4.67 24.92
N ARG A 166 -0.35 5.49 24.18
CA ARG A 166 -0.06 5.79 22.80
C ARG A 166 0.20 7.28 22.62
N VAL A 167 0.97 7.63 21.63
CA VAL A 167 1.23 9.01 21.19
C VAL A 167 0.88 9.09 19.71
N MET A 168 0.28 10.22 19.31
CA MET A 168 0.04 10.47 17.88
C MET A 168 1.16 11.36 17.35
N TYR A 169 1.67 11.05 16.17
CA TYR A 169 2.74 11.84 15.55
C TYR A 169 2.31 13.29 15.33
N SER A 170 1.04 13.55 15.00
CA SER A 170 0.49 14.87 14.80
C SER A 170 0.45 15.72 16.10
N GLU A 171 0.45 15.08 17.27
CA GLU A 171 0.41 15.76 18.58
C GLU A 171 1.81 16.16 19.07
N LEU A 172 2.87 15.66 18.42
CA LEU A 172 4.24 15.98 18.82
C LEU A 172 4.62 17.41 18.45
N PRO A 173 5.24 18.15 19.36
CA PRO A 173 5.88 19.43 19.02
C PRO A 173 6.87 19.25 17.84
N ALA A 174 6.94 20.22 16.93
CA ALA A 174 7.82 20.15 15.77
C ALA A 174 9.30 19.86 16.12
N ALA A 175 9.74 20.34 17.30
CA ALA A 175 11.09 20.08 17.80
C ALA A 175 11.36 18.61 18.18
N GLU A 176 10.30 17.82 18.48
CA GLU A 176 10.40 16.42 18.88
C GLU A 176 10.25 15.45 17.68
N GLN A 177 9.66 15.92 16.57
CA GLN A 177 9.42 15.08 15.38
C GLN A 177 10.68 14.43 14.82
N PRO A 178 11.86 15.10 14.71
CA PRO A 178 13.06 14.44 14.20
C PRO A 178 13.55 13.28 15.08
N ALA A 179 13.44 13.42 16.41
CA ALA A 179 13.80 12.34 17.34
C ALA A 179 12.82 11.17 17.23
N CYS A 180 11.53 11.46 17.08
CA CYS A 180 10.49 10.47 16.83
C CYS A 180 10.74 9.68 15.52
N LEU A 181 11.02 10.37 14.41
CA LEU A 181 11.34 9.72 13.13
C LEU A 181 12.58 8.81 13.24
N SER A 182 13.58 9.23 14.02
CA SER A 182 14.75 8.40 14.30
C SER A 182 14.39 7.13 15.09
N ALA A 183 13.48 7.24 16.07
CA ALA A 183 12.97 6.08 16.81
C ALA A 183 12.12 5.15 15.94
N CYS A 184 11.31 5.70 15.04
CA CYS A 184 10.55 4.94 14.04
C CYS A 184 11.49 4.15 13.12
N ARG A 185 12.55 4.80 12.61
CA ARG A 185 13.57 4.14 11.77
C ARG A 185 14.31 3.04 12.52
N ALA A 186 14.63 3.25 13.79
CA ALA A 186 15.25 2.22 14.62
C ALA A 186 14.33 1.01 14.83
N LEU A 187 13.03 1.23 15.01
CA LEU A 187 12.05 0.16 15.13
C LEU A 187 11.90 -0.62 13.83
N THR A 188 11.69 0.06 12.70
CA THR A 188 11.50 -0.60 11.39
C THR A 188 12.77 -1.30 10.92
N GLY A 189 13.94 -0.71 11.20
CA GLY A 189 15.25 -1.32 10.96
C GLY A 189 15.49 -2.60 11.77
N ALA A 190 14.91 -2.73 12.96
CA ALA A 190 14.93 -3.96 13.76
C ALA A 190 14.04 -5.07 13.18
N VAL A 191 13.00 -4.71 12.40
CA VAL A 191 12.14 -5.66 11.67
C VAL A 191 12.83 -6.15 10.39
N TYR A 192 13.41 -5.22 9.64
CA TYR A 192 14.14 -5.51 8.42
C TYR A 192 15.19 -4.44 8.17
N GLU A 193 16.43 -4.86 7.99
CA GLU A 193 17.57 -3.96 7.87
C GLU A 193 17.39 -2.89 6.78
N GLY A 194 17.39 -1.63 7.19
CA GLY A 194 17.21 -0.47 6.32
C GLY A 194 15.76 -0.18 5.90
N LEU A 195 14.77 -0.88 6.45
CA LEU A 195 13.36 -0.51 6.28
C LEU A 195 13.11 0.84 6.97
N ASP A 196 12.63 1.81 6.22
CA ASP A 196 12.42 3.19 6.68
C ASP A 196 11.12 3.77 6.13
N LEU A 197 10.21 4.08 7.02
CA LEU A 197 8.87 4.61 6.73
C LEU A 197 8.78 6.14 6.92
N GLU A 198 9.90 6.85 7.12
CA GLU A 198 9.89 8.29 7.39
C GLU A 198 9.10 9.06 6.33
N ARG A 199 9.33 8.76 5.04
CA ARG A 199 8.60 9.43 3.93
C ARG A 199 7.10 9.24 4.02
N GLU A 200 6.65 8.05 4.42
CA GLU A 200 5.22 7.74 4.55
C GLU A 200 4.61 8.47 5.75
N ILE A 201 5.29 8.47 6.91
CA ILE A 201 4.86 9.20 8.11
C ILE A 201 4.70 10.69 7.80
N VAL A 202 5.72 11.28 7.17
CA VAL A 202 5.72 12.71 6.81
C VAL A 202 4.63 13.02 5.78
N ALA A 203 4.44 12.16 4.78
CA ALA A 203 3.42 12.36 3.74
C ALA A 203 2.00 12.31 4.31
N VAL A 204 1.70 11.35 5.19
CA VAL A 204 0.39 11.24 5.85
C VAL A 204 0.12 12.48 6.71
N HIS A 205 1.10 12.93 7.47
CA HIS A 205 0.97 14.14 8.31
C HIS A 205 0.80 15.40 7.46
N ALA A 206 1.66 15.63 6.49
CA ALA A 206 1.66 16.83 5.66
C ALA A 206 0.39 16.99 4.81
N GLN A 207 -0.18 15.89 4.36
CA GLN A 207 -1.41 15.89 3.56
C GLN A 207 -2.68 15.80 4.41
N GLY A 208 -2.58 15.58 5.73
CA GLY A 208 -3.74 15.42 6.60
C GLY A 208 -4.57 14.16 6.32
N LEU A 209 -3.91 13.09 5.85
CA LEU A 209 -4.59 11.86 5.41
C LEU A 209 -5.04 10.96 6.57
N GLY A 210 -4.55 11.21 7.77
CA GLY A 210 -4.77 10.38 8.95
C GLY A 210 -3.74 10.70 10.03
N ASP A 211 -3.14 9.66 10.63
CA ASP A 211 -2.10 9.86 11.64
C ASP A 211 -1.17 8.64 11.76
N THR A 212 -0.04 8.85 12.44
CA THR A 212 0.83 7.75 12.84
C THR A 212 0.74 7.52 14.34
N ILE A 213 0.31 6.33 14.70
CA ILE A 213 0.26 5.84 16.08
C ILE A 213 1.66 5.39 16.49
N LEU A 214 2.08 5.80 17.68
CA LEU A 214 3.34 5.39 18.30
C LEU A 214 3.03 4.72 19.64
N LEU A 215 3.55 3.53 19.86
CA LEU A 215 3.53 2.85 21.14
C LEU A 215 4.87 3.05 21.82
N PRO A 216 4.94 3.86 22.90
CA PRO A 216 6.17 4.01 23.65
C PRO A 216 6.65 2.71 24.27
N GLY A 217 7.97 2.48 24.21
CA GLY A 217 8.68 1.40 24.90
C GLY A 217 9.51 1.92 26.08
N GLY A 218 10.58 1.24 26.41
CA GLY A 218 11.52 1.68 27.45
C GLY A 218 12.43 2.80 26.97
N GLY A 219 12.53 3.88 27.74
CA GLY A 219 13.40 5.03 27.40
C GLY A 219 12.89 5.78 26.14
N SER A 220 13.76 5.94 25.16
CA SER A 220 13.44 6.57 23.86
C SER A 220 13.01 5.59 22.78
N GLU A 221 12.84 4.31 23.11
CA GLU A 221 12.48 3.28 22.15
C GLU A 221 10.96 3.23 21.91
N LEU A 222 10.58 2.70 20.74
CA LEU A 222 9.19 2.39 20.43
C LEU A 222 8.97 0.87 20.49
N ASP A 223 7.86 0.47 21.08
CA ASP A 223 7.33 -0.90 21.05
C ASP A 223 6.59 -1.21 19.75
N GLY A 224 6.01 -0.19 19.13
CA GLY A 224 5.27 -0.34 17.87
C GLY A 224 4.94 1.01 17.21
N LEU A 225 4.58 0.94 15.93
CA LEU A 225 4.00 2.05 15.18
C LEU A 225 2.95 1.56 14.20
N ALA A 226 1.97 2.41 13.87
CA ALA A 226 1.05 2.18 12.76
C ALA A 226 0.77 3.49 12.02
N ILE A 227 0.93 3.47 10.70
CA ILE A 227 0.62 4.58 9.79
C ILE A 227 -0.78 4.34 9.26
N CYS A 228 -1.71 5.23 9.62
CA CYS A 228 -3.13 5.08 9.32
C CYS A 228 -3.62 6.19 8.40
N HIS A 229 -4.36 5.81 7.37
CA HIS A 229 -5.17 6.70 6.56
C HIS A 229 -6.61 6.69 7.11
N CYS A 230 -7.29 7.84 7.15
CA CYS A 230 -8.58 7.99 7.78
C CYS A 230 -9.56 8.79 6.92
N GLY A 231 -10.66 8.18 6.54
CA GLY A 231 -11.78 8.87 5.89
C GLY A 231 -11.58 9.21 4.41
N ALA A 232 -12.54 9.93 3.88
CA ALA A 232 -12.59 10.34 2.47
C ALA A 232 -11.37 11.18 2.06
N GLY A 233 -10.93 11.05 0.80
CA GLY A 233 -9.76 11.76 0.26
C GLY A 233 -8.41 11.16 0.66
N SER A 234 -8.39 10.16 1.54
CA SER A 234 -7.23 9.32 1.84
C SER A 234 -7.31 7.98 1.10
N GLU A 235 -6.30 7.12 1.22
CA GLU A 235 -6.37 5.75 0.66
C GLU A 235 -7.41 4.85 1.38
N ALA A 236 -7.97 5.29 2.52
CA ALA A 236 -8.99 4.57 3.27
C ALA A 236 -10.39 4.64 2.63
N GLY A 237 -10.80 5.84 2.20
CA GLY A 237 -12.17 6.11 1.81
C GLY A 237 -13.09 6.41 3.00
N GLU A 238 -14.34 6.78 2.69
CA GLU A 238 -15.34 7.17 3.67
C GLU A 238 -15.59 6.07 4.72
N ASP A 239 -15.76 6.48 5.97
CA ASP A 239 -16.05 5.62 7.13
C ASP A 239 -14.96 4.57 7.47
N VAL A 240 -13.79 4.63 6.84
CA VAL A 240 -12.73 3.64 7.00
C VAL A 240 -11.47 4.25 7.61
N CYS A 241 -10.85 3.53 8.56
CA CYS A 241 -9.46 3.67 8.93
C CYS A 241 -8.66 2.53 8.27
N PHE A 242 -7.66 2.87 7.47
CA PHE A 242 -6.79 1.90 6.82
C PHE A 242 -5.38 1.95 7.41
N VAL A 243 -4.93 0.84 7.98
CA VAL A 243 -3.55 0.68 8.42
C VAL A 243 -2.69 0.35 7.20
N LYS A 244 -2.03 1.37 6.65
CA LYS A 244 -1.16 1.24 5.48
C LYS A 244 0.11 0.46 5.79
N PHE A 245 0.69 0.71 6.95
CA PHE A 245 1.78 -0.05 7.53
C PHE A 245 1.67 -0.04 9.04
N GLY A 246 1.92 -1.19 9.67
CA GLY A 246 2.00 -1.30 11.12
C GLY A 246 3.01 -2.36 11.52
N THR A 247 3.77 -2.13 12.58
CA THR A 247 4.72 -3.11 13.10
C THR A 247 5.00 -2.91 14.58
N VAL A 248 5.54 -3.94 15.20
CA VAL A 248 6.02 -3.90 16.57
C VAL A 248 7.45 -4.37 16.68
N ARG A 249 8.13 -3.98 17.75
CA ARG A 249 9.49 -4.40 18.02
C ARG A 249 9.56 -5.93 18.14
N PRO A 250 10.43 -6.60 17.37
CA PRO A 250 10.64 -8.03 17.46
C PRO A 250 11.10 -8.46 18.86
N GLY A 251 10.82 -9.71 19.21
CA GLY A 251 11.25 -10.32 20.47
C GLY A 251 10.12 -11.06 21.18
N PRO A 252 10.37 -11.56 22.41
CA PRO A 252 9.41 -12.41 23.14
C PRO A 252 8.04 -11.78 23.38
N GLU A 253 7.98 -10.46 23.52
CA GLU A 253 6.74 -9.70 23.76
C GLU A 253 6.07 -9.19 22.48
N ALA A 254 6.56 -9.57 21.30
CA ALA A 254 6.06 -9.03 20.02
C ALA A 254 4.56 -9.31 19.82
N ALA A 255 4.09 -10.48 20.26
CA ALA A 255 2.68 -10.84 20.21
C ALA A 255 1.79 -9.89 21.03
N ASP A 256 2.19 -9.59 22.28
CA ASP A 256 1.42 -8.71 23.18
C ASP A 256 1.50 -7.23 22.69
N ARG A 257 2.66 -6.82 22.17
CA ARG A 257 2.81 -5.51 21.53
C ARG A 257 1.89 -5.38 20.32
N PHE A 258 1.73 -6.45 19.53
CA PHE A 258 0.86 -6.45 18.35
C PHE A 258 -0.61 -6.32 18.75
N GLU A 259 -1.06 -6.99 19.81
CA GLU A 259 -2.42 -6.80 20.34
C GLU A 259 -2.64 -5.33 20.77
N ARG A 260 -1.69 -4.73 21.49
CA ARG A 260 -1.77 -3.31 21.88
C ARG A 260 -1.79 -2.38 20.65
N LEU A 261 -1.05 -2.71 19.60
CA LEU A 261 -1.07 -1.92 18.37
C LEU A 261 -2.43 -1.99 17.67
N LEU A 262 -3.05 -3.17 17.62
CA LEU A 262 -4.40 -3.34 17.06
C LEU A 262 -5.43 -2.60 17.91
N ASP A 263 -5.33 -2.63 19.27
CA ASP A 263 -6.20 -1.82 20.15
C ASP A 263 -6.07 -0.33 19.84
N ALA A 264 -4.85 0.16 19.65
CA ALA A 264 -4.60 1.56 19.34
C ALA A 264 -5.16 1.97 17.96
N CYS A 265 -5.10 1.09 16.96
CA CYS A 265 -5.72 1.34 15.64
C CYS A 265 -7.24 1.36 15.72
N GLU A 266 -7.85 0.43 16.46
CA GLU A 266 -9.31 0.41 16.69
C GLU A 266 -9.76 1.65 17.45
N GLN A 267 -8.99 2.10 18.45
CA GLN A 267 -9.29 3.32 19.19
C GLN A 267 -9.20 4.56 18.29
N LEU A 268 -8.17 4.68 17.44
CA LEU A 268 -8.07 5.80 16.49
C LEU A 268 -9.29 5.85 15.57
N ALA A 269 -9.71 4.69 15.02
CA ALA A 269 -10.90 4.62 14.17
C ALA A 269 -12.15 5.10 14.93
N ALA A 270 -12.37 4.63 16.15
CA ALA A 270 -13.50 5.02 16.98
C ALA A 270 -13.50 6.53 17.32
N GLU A 271 -12.35 7.10 17.70
CA GLU A 271 -12.21 8.54 18.00
C GLU A 271 -12.45 9.43 16.80
N ARG A 272 -12.14 8.93 15.59
CA ARG A 272 -12.42 9.63 14.34
C ARG A 272 -13.85 9.39 13.83
N GLY A 273 -14.68 8.61 14.57
CA GLY A 273 -16.05 8.28 14.18
C GLY A 273 -16.12 7.34 12.97
N LEU A 274 -15.06 6.58 12.69
CA LEU A 274 -14.98 5.65 11.56
C LEU A 274 -15.49 4.28 11.97
N ASN A 275 -16.30 3.66 11.11
CA ASN A 275 -17.02 2.44 11.42
C ASN A 275 -16.25 1.16 11.08
N GLN A 276 -15.18 1.27 10.28
CA GLN A 276 -14.43 0.12 9.77
C GLN A 276 -12.93 0.36 9.91
N LEU A 277 -12.22 -0.71 10.30
CA LEU A 277 -10.76 -0.79 10.26
C LEU A 277 -10.35 -1.78 9.17
N ASP A 278 -9.59 -1.29 8.19
CA ASP A 278 -8.98 -2.09 7.12
C ASP A 278 -7.49 -2.29 7.41
N ALA A 279 -7.00 -3.51 7.20
CA ALA A 279 -5.60 -3.84 7.38
C ALA A 279 -5.19 -5.00 6.46
N GLY A 280 -4.04 -4.88 5.83
CA GLY A 280 -3.49 -5.95 5.00
C GLY A 280 -2.65 -6.94 5.80
N MET A 281 -2.76 -8.23 5.50
CA MET A 281 -1.98 -9.26 6.16
C MET A 281 -1.41 -10.26 5.16
N ASN A 282 -0.09 -10.29 5.08
CA ASN A 282 0.62 -11.31 4.32
C ASN A 282 0.61 -12.64 5.09
N LEU A 283 0.15 -13.72 4.43
CA LEU A 283 -0.01 -15.03 5.07
C LEU A 283 1.33 -15.76 5.38
N GLY A 284 2.45 -15.20 4.98
CA GLY A 284 3.77 -15.58 5.47
C GLY A 284 4.00 -15.27 6.96
N ARG A 285 3.05 -14.56 7.61
CA ARG A 285 3.02 -14.15 9.01
C ARG A 285 1.83 -14.83 9.74
N PRO A 286 1.84 -16.15 9.89
CA PRO A 286 0.67 -16.93 10.29
C PRO A 286 0.14 -16.60 11.68
N ASP A 287 1.00 -16.24 12.64
CA ASP A 287 0.56 -15.90 13.99
C ASP A 287 -0.14 -14.53 14.02
N ALA A 288 0.42 -13.53 13.36
CA ALA A 288 -0.21 -12.22 13.20
C ALA A 288 -1.58 -12.33 12.48
N TYR A 289 -1.66 -13.14 11.43
CA TYR A 289 -2.92 -13.40 10.71
C TYR A 289 -3.97 -14.05 11.64
N ARG A 290 -3.58 -15.08 12.41
CA ARG A 290 -4.49 -15.77 13.33
C ARG A 290 -5.04 -14.81 14.39
N ARG A 291 -4.18 -13.99 14.99
CA ARG A 291 -4.60 -12.98 15.97
C ARG A 291 -5.61 -12.00 15.41
N MET A 292 -5.42 -11.53 14.18
CA MET A 292 -6.41 -10.67 13.53
C MET A 292 -7.75 -11.39 13.32
N ILE A 293 -7.74 -12.66 12.89
CA ILE A 293 -8.96 -13.46 12.77
C ILE A 293 -9.69 -13.59 14.12
N ASP A 294 -8.94 -13.91 15.17
CA ASP A 294 -9.48 -14.09 16.55
C ASP A 294 -10.07 -12.77 17.08
N ARG A 295 -9.51 -11.62 16.68
CA ARG A 295 -10.05 -10.28 16.98
C ARG A 295 -11.26 -9.88 16.13
N GLY A 296 -11.70 -10.71 15.21
CA GLY A 296 -12.89 -10.48 14.40
C GLY A 296 -12.64 -9.86 13.03
N PHE A 297 -11.39 -9.68 12.60
CA PHE A 297 -11.12 -9.32 11.20
C PHE A 297 -11.58 -10.43 10.25
N ARG A 298 -12.05 -10.04 9.08
CA ARG A 298 -12.48 -10.95 8.01
C ARG A 298 -11.84 -10.53 6.69
N THR A 299 -11.40 -11.50 5.91
CA THR A 299 -10.85 -11.25 4.57
C THR A 299 -11.97 -10.79 3.63
N GLY A 300 -11.84 -9.59 3.10
CA GLY A 300 -12.75 -9.05 2.07
C GLY A 300 -12.25 -9.30 0.65
N LEU A 301 -10.93 -9.22 0.46
CA LEU A 301 -10.27 -9.46 -0.83
C LEU A 301 -8.97 -10.23 -0.57
N GLN A 302 -8.62 -11.14 -1.48
CA GLN A 302 -7.35 -11.85 -1.42
C GLN A 302 -6.59 -11.69 -2.73
N GLY A 303 -5.31 -11.41 -2.62
CA GLY A 303 -4.38 -11.34 -3.73
C GLY A 303 -3.09 -12.09 -3.44
N VAL A 304 -2.05 -11.74 -4.14
CA VAL A 304 -0.71 -12.26 -3.95
C VAL A 304 0.30 -11.12 -3.94
N THR A 305 1.20 -11.12 -2.96
CA THR A 305 2.40 -10.28 -3.04
C THR A 305 3.47 -10.98 -3.86
N MET A 306 4.09 -10.22 -4.76
CA MET A 306 5.20 -10.69 -5.56
C MET A 306 6.47 -9.95 -5.14
N HIS A 307 7.56 -10.69 -5.05
CA HIS A 307 8.82 -10.22 -4.48
C HIS A 307 9.98 -10.32 -5.48
N ARG A 308 10.87 -9.34 -5.46
CA ARG A 308 12.17 -9.35 -6.13
C ARG A 308 13.24 -8.84 -5.14
N PRO A 309 14.26 -9.65 -4.82
CA PRO A 309 14.51 -11.03 -5.26
C PRO A 309 13.41 -11.99 -4.76
N ASN A 310 13.46 -13.25 -5.21
CA ASN A 310 12.54 -14.30 -4.77
C ASN A 310 12.86 -14.77 -3.33
N GLU A 311 12.70 -13.84 -2.39
CA GLU A 311 12.99 -14.01 -0.96
C GLU A 311 11.81 -13.52 -0.13
N PRO A 312 11.64 -13.96 1.14
CA PRO A 312 10.50 -13.56 1.95
C PRO A 312 10.53 -12.10 2.41
N GLY A 313 11.70 -11.41 2.35
CA GLY A 313 11.86 -10.10 2.98
C GLY A 313 11.57 -10.20 4.48
N TYR A 314 10.75 -9.31 5.00
CA TYR A 314 10.27 -9.36 6.39
C TYR A 314 8.99 -10.19 6.60
N SER A 315 8.57 -10.97 5.59
CA SER A 315 7.39 -11.84 5.71
C SER A 315 7.81 -13.24 6.16
N HIS A 316 7.96 -13.43 7.48
CA HIS A 316 8.32 -14.69 8.13
C HIS A 316 7.43 -14.95 9.37
N PRO A 317 7.37 -16.19 9.89
CA PRO A 317 6.41 -16.57 10.94
C PRO A 317 6.43 -15.72 12.20
N ASP A 318 7.59 -15.21 12.59
CA ASP A 318 7.78 -14.43 13.82
C ASP A 318 7.59 -12.91 13.59
N ALA A 319 7.24 -12.48 12.38
CA ALA A 319 7.02 -11.08 12.05
C ALA A 319 5.59 -10.64 12.37
N TYR A 320 5.46 -9.58 13.14
CA TYR A 320 4.19 -8.91 13.41
C TYR A 320 4.14 -7.58 12.65
N VAL A 321 3.81 -7.68 11.38
CA VAL A 321 3.74 -6.55 10.44
C VAL A 321 2.39 -6.55 9.73
N ILE A 322 1.76 -5.40 9.65
CA ILE A 322 0.56 -5.12 8.87
C ILE A 322 1.01 -4.38 7.62
N ASP A 323 0.82 -4.94 6.47
CA ASP A 323 0.94 -4.31 5.16
C ASP A 323 0.37 -5.22 4.07
N ASP A 324 0.09 -4.65 2.90
CA ASP A 324 -0.37 -5.41 1.74
C ASP A 324 0.20 -4.91 0.39
N TRP A 325 0.92 -3.80 0.38
CA TRP A 325 1.50 -3.18 -0.82
C TRP A 325 0.49 -2.90 -1.95
N ARG A 326 -0.79 -2.71 -1.60
CA ARG A 326 -1.83 -2.35 -2.58
C ARG A 326 -1.73 -0.90 -3.05
#